data_ac6f89cb32be9fc3f9fbedc696158f54
#
_entry.id   ac6f89cb32be9fc3f9fbedc696158f54
#
_cell.length_a   1.000
_cell.length_b   1.000
_cell.length_c   1.000
_cell.angle_alpha   90.00
_cell.angle_beta   90.00
_cell.angle_gamma   90.00
#
_symmetry.space_group_name_H-M   'P 1'
#
loop_
_entity.id
_entity.type
_entity.pdbx_description
1 polymer ?
#
loop_
_entity_poly.entity_id
_entity_poly.type
_entity_poly.pdbx_seq_one_letter_code
_entity_poly.pdbx_strand_id
1 'polypeptide(L)'
;VRSADFEHPRKGASGWWEWKPHKRHLEGLFTSGKVMVVERRNFQRVYDLTHRVMPHWDDRRDLLTQDSAEALMLENSARSLGIFRPQWLADYYRLRQPALKPLLEKWQREQCVVPVSVETLGDMWLHTDLLPLLPQAQEGKLQATHSAVLSPFDPVVWDRKRAEQLFDFSYRLECYTPAPKRQYG
;
A
#
# COMPACT_ATOMS: atom_id res chain seq x y z
N VAL A 1 0.80 12.47 -21.94
CA VAL A 1 2.23 12.40 -22.29
C VAL A 1 2.84 11.15 -21.69
N ARG A 2 3.69 10.43 -22.41
CA ARG A 2 4.44 9.26 -21.96
C ARG A 2 5.94 9.54 -22.00
N SER A 3 6.73 8.80 -21.24
CA SER A 3 8.20 8.94 -21.34
C SER A 3 8.76 8.54 -22.72
N ALA A 4 8.03 7.74 -23.49
CA ALA A 4 8.38 7.34 -24.85
C ALA A 4 8.15 8.44 -25.88
N ASP A 5 7.35 9.45 -25.57
CA ASP A 5 7.02 10.57 -26.49
C ASP A 5 8.18 11.60 -26.60
N PHE A 6 9.23 11.43 -25.78
CA PHE A 6 10.42 12.30 -25.80
C PHE A 6 11.60 11.60 -26.48
N GLU A 7 12.31 12.33 -27.33
CA GLU A 7 13.54 11.85 -27.94
C GLU A 7 14.63 11.58 -26.90
N HIS A 8 15.41 10.54 -27.12
CA HIS A 8 16.52 10.20 -26.24
C HIS A 8 17.82 10.77 -26.79
N PRO A 9 18.47 11.75 -26.11
CA PRO A 9 19.66 12.41 -26.63
C PRO A 9 20.93 11.56 -26.64
N ARG A 10 20.89 10.32 -26.08
CA ARG A 10 22.06 9.42 -26.05
C ARG A 10 21.84 8.16 -26.85
N LYS A 11 22.64 7.96 -27.88
CA LYS A 11 22.87 6.68 -28.55
C LYS A 11 24.02 5.97 -27.81
N GLY A 12 23.71 5.04 -26.91
CA GLY A 12 24.68 4.25 -26.18
C GLY A 12 23.99 3.22 -25.28
N ALA A 13 24.67 2.10 -24.99
CA ALA A 13 24.14 1.08 -24.08
C ALA A 13 23.95 1.69 -22.68
N SER A 14 22.70 1.91 -22.28
CA SER A 14 22.39 2.29 -20.90
C SER A 14 22.44 1.03 -20.03
N GLY A 15 22.99 1.14 -18.82
CA GLY A 15 22.91 0.07 -17.81
C GLY A 15 21.46 -0.23 -17.47
N TRP A 16 21.17 -1.46 -17.04
CA TRP A 16 19.83 -1.95 -16.66
C TRP A 16 19.05 -0.99 -15.72
N TRP A 17 19.77 -0.21 -14.91
CA TRP A 17 19.21 0.73 -13.92
C TRP A 17 19.25 2.19 -14.36
N GLU A 18 19.73 2.50 -15.55
CA GLU A 18 19.85 3.88 -16.02
C GLU A 18 18.53 4.39 -16.59
N TRP A 19 17.79 5.11 -15.76
CA TRP A 19 16.54 5.72 -16.18
C TRP A 19 16.78 6.87 -17.15
N LYS A 20 16.01 6.90 -18.24
CA LYS A 20 16.00 8.03 -19.17
C LYS A 20 15.69 9.33 -18.42
N PRO A 21 16.39 10.45 -18.71
CA PRO A 21 16.15 11.72 -18.01
C PRO A 21 14.67 12.12 -17.97
N HIS A 22 13.95 11.98 -19.08
CA HIS A 22 12.53 12.29 -19.17
C HIS A 22 11.67 11.44 -18.23
N LYS A 23 11.98 10.17 -18.07
CA LYS A 23 11.29 9.31 -17.13
C LYS A 23 11.49 9.78 -15.69
N ARG A 24 12.71 10.16 -15.33
CA ARG A 24 13.00 10.71 -13.99
C ARG A 24 12.22 12.00 -13.73
N HIS A 25 12.17 12.90 -14.72
CA HIS A 25 11.40 14.15 -14.60
C HIS A 25 9.90 13.88 -14.45
N LEU A 26 9.33 13.01 -15.29
CA LEU A 26 7.91 12.64 -15.18
C LEU A 26 7.57 11.99 -13.85
N GLU A 27 8.43 11.09 -13.33
CA GLU A 27 8.24 10.50 -12.00
C GLU A 27 8.35 11.56 -10.88
N GLY A 28 9.28 12.53 -11.01
CA GLY A 28 9.38 13.66 -10.08
C GLY A 28 8.15 14.56 -10.09
N LEU A 29 7.64 14.89 -11.28
CA LEU A 29 6.38 15.64 -11.42
C LEU A 29 5.17 14.87 -10.89
N PHE A 30 5.13 13.56 -11.09
CA PHE A 30 4.09 12.69 -10.55
C PHE A 30 4.16 12.63 -9.01
N THR A 31 5.35 12.41 -8.44
CA THR A 31 5.54 12.38 -6.98
C THR A 31 5.21 13.71 -6.32
N SER A 32 5.45 14.83 -7.02
CA SER A 32 5.09 16.16 -6.52
C SER A 32 3.62 16.55 -6.80
N GLY A 33 2.81 15.66 -7.35
CA GLY A 33 1.40 15.90 -7.63
C GLY A 33 1.11 16.86 -8.79
N LYS A 34 2.13 17.25 -9.58
CA LYS A 34 1.96 18.17 -10.73
C LYS A 34 1.37 17.51 -11.96
N VAL A 35 1.58 16.21 -12.10
CA VAL A 35 0.95 15.37 -13.11
C VAL A 35 0.36 14.13 -12.47
N MET A 36 -0.66 13.58 -13.10
CA MET A 36 -1.34 12.35 -12.69
C MET A 36 -1.31 11.31 -13.81
N VAL A 37 -1.37 10.03 -13.43
CA VAL A 37 -1.52 8.93 -14.39
C VAL A 37 -2.99 8.80 -14.74
N VAL A 38 -3.34 9.09 -15.99
CA VAL A 38 -4.74 9.02 -16.48
C VAL A 38 -5.05 7.69 -17.15
N GLU A 39 -4.02 7.01 -17.62
CA GLU A 39 -4.17 5.80 -18.42
C GLU A 39 -2.87 4.98 -18.39
N ARG A 40 -2.96 3.69 -18.72
CA ARG A 40 -1.80 2.85 -19.05
C ARG A 40 -1.97 2.27 -20.45
N ARG A 41 -0.95 2.44 -21.31
CA ARG A 41 -0.86 1.83 -22.64
C ARG A 41 0.33 0.90 -22.69
N ASN A 42 0.12 -0.39 -22.92
CA ASN A 42 1.19 -1.38 -22.93
C ASN A 42 2.12 -1.25 -21.70
N PHE A 43 1.53 -1.19 -20.48
CA PHE A 43 2.21 -0.95 -19.21
C PHE A 43 2.87 0.43 -19.04
N GLN A 44 2.93 1.26 -20.07
CA GLN A 44 3.46 2.62 -19.96
C GLN A 44 2.42 3.55 -19.33
N ARG A 45 2.86 4.36 -18.37
CA ARG A 45 2.04 5.40 -17.77
C ARG A 45 1.82 6.54 -18.75
N VAL A 46 0.59 6.98 -18.93
CA VAL A 46 0.21 8.20 -19.64
C VAL A 46 -0.12 9.26 -18.61
N TYR A 47 0.58 10.38 -18.67
CA TYR A 47 0.46 11.46 -17.71
C TYR A 47 -0.32 12.64 -18.31
N ASP A 48 -1.11 13.32 -17.48
CA ASP A 48 -1.68 14.63 -17.77
C ASP A 48 -1.51 15.56 -16.56
N LEU A 49 -1.71 16.85 -16.77
CA LEU A 49 -1.59 17.87 -15.73
C LEU A 49 -2.69 17.68 -14.67
N THR A 50 -2.32 17.78 -13.40
CA THR A 50 -3.25 17.55 -12.28
C THR A 50 -4.49 18.42 -12.37
N HIS A 51 -4.35 19.70 -12.71
CA HIS A 51 -5.50 20.62 -12.84
C HIS A 51 -6.46 20.26 -13.97
N ARG A 52 -6.04 19.46 -14.98
CA ARG A 52 -6.93 18.96 -16.02
C ARG A 52 -7.66 17.69 -15.57
N VAL A 53 -6.97 16.86 -14.80
CA VAL A 53 -7.52 15.59 -14.30
C VAL A 53 -8.46 15.82 -13.13
N MET A 54 -8.13 16.78 -12.28
CA MET A 54 -8.89 17.16 -11.09
C MET A 54 -9.22 18.67 -11.14
N PRO A 55 -10.13 19.13 -12.01
CA PRO A 55 -10.40 20.56 -12.24
C PRO A 55 -11.00 21.26 -11.01
N HIS A 56 -11.59 20.51 -10.08
CA HIS A 56 -12.17 21.05 -8.85
C HIS A 56 -11.23 21.02 -7.64
N TRP A 57 -10.02 20.47 -7.79
CA TRP A 57 -9.01 20.43 -6.73
C TRP A 57 -8.37 21.80 -6.54
N ASP A 58 -8.29 22.24 -5.30
CA ASP A 58 -7.57 23.44 -4.87
C ASP A 58 -6.65 23.10 -3.70
N ASP A 59 -5.34 23.25 -3.89
CA ASP A 59 -4.32 22.95 -2.88
C ASP A 59 -4.58 23.71 -1.56
N ARG A 60 -5.13 24.92 -1.61
CA ARG A 60 -5.41 25.72 -0.42
C ARG A 60 -6.55 25.17 0.43
N ARG A 61 -7.49 24.47 -0.21
CA ARG A 61 -8.69 23.92 0.43
C ARG A 61 -8.54 22.43 0.72
N ASP A 62 -7.99 21.70 -0.23
CA ASP A 62 -8.10 20.24 -0.28
C ASP A 62 -6.81 19.52 0.15
N LEU A 63 -5.66 20.25 0.23
CA LEU A 63 -4.42 19.67 0.68
C LEU A 63 -4.46 19.42 2.18
N LEU A 64 -4.30 18.15 2.56
CA LEU A 64 -4.19 17.75 3.96
C LEU A 64 -2.82 18.17 4.52
N THR A 65 -2.79 18.48 5.81
CA THR A 65 -1.51 18.53 6.53
C THR A 65 -0.87 17.15 6.56
N GLN A 66 0.43 17.09 6.77
CA GLN A 66 1.13 15.81 6.86
C GLN A 66 0.51 14.90 7.92
N ASP A 67 0.24 15.43 9.12
CA ASP A 67 -0.34 14.67 10.23
C ASP A 67 -1.74 14.14 9.87
N SER A 68 -2.55 14.95 9.20
CA SER A 68 -3.89 14.54 8.77
C SER A 68 -3.82 13.46 7.68
N ALA A 69 -2.88 13.58 6.75
CA ALA A 69 -2.67 12.59 5.69
C ALA A 69 -2.16 11.25 6.29
N GLU A 70 -1.21 11.30 7.21
CA GLU A 70 -0.71 10.11 7.90
C GLU A 70 -1.81 9.43 8.73
N ALA A 71 -2.63 10.20 9.46
CA ALA A 71 -3.75 9.65 10.22
C ALA A 71 -4.77 8.96 9.30
N LEU A 72 -5.10 9.56 8.16
CA LEU A 72 -5.98 8.96 7.16
C LEU A 72 -5.40 7.68 6.56
N MET A 73 -4.10 7.66 6.24
CA MET A 73 -3.41 6.47 5.74
C MET A 73 -3.43 5.34 6.77
N LEU A 74 -3.20 5.66 8.05
CA LEU A 74 -3.24 4.67 9.12
C LEU A 74 -4.66 4.11 9.35
N GLU A 75 -5.69 4.95 9.27
CA GLU A 75 -7.08 4.51 9.34
C GLU A 75 -7.44 3.58 8.16
N ASN A 76 -7.05 3.95 6.94
CA ASN A 76 -7.22 3.09 5.78
C ASN A 76 -6.47 1.76 5.91
N SER A 77 -5.28 1.77 6.55
CA SER A 77 -4.55 0.53 6.86
C SER A 77 -5.33 -0.35 7.83
N ALA A 78 -5.87 0.24 8.90
CA ALA A 78 -6.67 -0.47 9.91
C ALA A 78 -7.91 -1.12 9.27
N ARG A 79 -8.63 -0.35 8.45
CA ARG A 79 -9.80 -0.83 7.72
C ARG A 79 -9.47 -1.94 6.72
N SER A 80 -8.35 -1.82 6.00
CA SER A 80 -7.93 -2.80 4.99
C SER A 80 -7.39 -4.08 5.60
N LEU A 81 -6.69 -4.00 6.72
CA LEU A 81 -6.18 -5.17 7.45
C LEU A 81 -7.28 -5.88 8.25
N GLY A 82 -8.27 -5.12 8.69
CA GLY A 82 -9.39 -5.59 9.48
C GLY A 82 -9.00 -5.91 10.92
N ILE A 83 -8.30 -7.02 11.15
CA ILE A 83 -7.64 -7.37 12.42
C ILE A 83 -6.15 -7.07 12.28
N PHE A 84 -5.56 -6.36 13.25
CA PHE A 84 -4.19 -5.90 13.11
C PHE A 84 -3.48 -5.71 14.46
N ARG A 85 -2.16 -5.77 14.40
CA ARG A 85 -1.27 -5.23 15.42
C ARG A 85 -0.86 -3.80 15.06
N PRO A 86 -0.60 -2.91 16.03
CA PRO A 86 -0.23 -1.52 15.76
C PRO A 86 0.91 -1.37 14.75
N GLN A 87 1.92 -2.24 14.85
CA GLN A 87 3.10 -2.21 13.99
C GLN A 87 2.79 -2.44 12.49
N TRP A 88 1.71 -3.16 12.18
CA TRP A 88 1.32 -3.45 10.80
C TRP A 88 0.71 -2.25 10.07
N LEU A 89 0.11 -1.30 10.82
CA LEU A 89 -0.51 -0.12 10.24
C LEU A 89 0.48 0.74 9.45
N ALA A 90 1.63 1.02 10.06
CA ALA A 90 2.65 1.85 9.44
C ALA A 90 3.26 1.18 8.20
N ASP A 91 3.45 -0.16 8.24
CA ASP A 91 4.03 -0.91 7.13
C ASP A 91 3.15 -0.88 5.88
N TYR A 92 1.84 -0.84 6.03
CA TYR A 92 0.89 -0.87 4.90
C TYR A 92 1.15 0.24 3.87
N TYR A 93 1.45 1.47 4.32
CA TYR A 93 1.83 2.60 3.47
C TYR A 93 3.32 2.97 3.57
N ARG A 94 4.14 2.14 4.19
CA ARG A 94 5.58 2.41 4.41
C ARG A 94 5.84 3.71 5.16
N LEU A 95 5.00 4.06 6.12
CA LEU A 95 5.17 5.24 6.94
C LEU A 95 6.34 5.07 7.92
N ARG A 96 7.05 6.17 8.17
CA ARG A 96 8.17 6.18 9.11
C ARG A 96 7.65 6.46 10.53
N GLN A 97 7.74 5.47 11.41
CA GLN A 97 7.52 5.57 12.86
C GLN A 97 6.41 6.57 13.30
N PRO A 98 5.17 6.42 12.84
CA PRO A 98 4.09 7.28 13.27
C PRO A 98 3.81 7.08 14.77
N ALA A 99 3.23 8.11 15.42
CA ALA A 99 2.82 8.06 16.81
C ALA A 99 1.56 7.18 16.97
N LEU A 100 1.73 5.85 16.94
CA LEU A 100 0.64 4.89 16.91
C LEU A 100 -0.15 4.84 18.23
N LYS A 101 0.52 4.94 19.39
CA LYS A 101 -0.14 4.81 20.69
C LYS A 101 -1.22 5.88 20.92
N PRO A 102 -0.94 7.20 20.84
CA PRO A 102 -1.98 8.21 21.01
C PRO A 102 -3.08 8.12 19.94
N LEU A 103 -2.75 7.68 18.73
CA LEU A 103 -3.73 7.48 17.68
C LEU A 103 -4.71 6.34 18.02
N LEU A 104 -4.21 5.20 18.49
CA LEU A 104 -5.05 4.07 18.91
C LEU A 104 -5.92 4.42 20.13
N GLU A 105 -5.38 5.15 21.11
CA GLU A 105 -6.15 5.65 22.24
C GLU A 105 -7.29 6.60 21.80
N LYS A 106 -7.01 7.44 20.80
CA LYS A 106 -8.04 8.27 20.16
C LYS A 106 -9.09 7.42 19.47
N TRP A 107 -8.70 6.50 18.59
CA TRP A 107 -9.62 5.63 17.85
C TRP A 107 -10.46 4.73 18.76
N GLN A 108 -9.90 4.28 19.88
CA GLN A 108 -10.67 3.52 20.87
C GLN A 108 -11.76 4.38 21.52
N ARG A 109 -11.43 5.64 21.89
CA ARG A 109 -12.44 6.58 22.43
C ARG A 109 -13.52 6.93 21.39
N GLU A 110 -13.13 7.06 20.14
CA GLU A 110 -14.02 7.34 19.01
C GLU A 110 -14.77 6.08 18.50
N GLN A 111 -14.52 4.95 19.13
CA GLN A 111 -15.09 3.65 18.74
C GLN A 111 -14.79 3.23 17.29
N CYS A 112 -13.69 3.67 16.72
CA CYS A 112 -13.21 3.24 15.40
C CYS A 112 -12.56 1.86 15.44
N VAL A 113 -12.02 1.47 16.60
CA VAL A 113 -11.37 0.18 16.81
C VAL A 113 -11.71 -0.39 18.17
N VAL A 114 -11.74 -1.72 18.27
CA VAL A 114 -11.95 -2.45 19.51
C VAL A 114 -10.82 -3.46 19.74
N PRO A 115 -10.41 -3.70 21.00
CA PRO A 115 -9.45 -4.75 21.31
C PRO A 115 -10.11 -6.12 21.11
N VAL A 116 -9.37 -7.05 20.55
CA VAL A 116 -9.77 -8.45 20.36
C VAL A 116 -8.61 -9.36 20.74
N SER A 117 -8.91 -10.56 21.20
CA SER A 117 -7.90 -11.61 21.41
C SER A 117 -8.05 -12.69 20.35
N VAL A 118 -6.95 -13.00 19.68
CA VAL A 118 -6.88 -14.04 18.64
C VAL A 118 -6.08 -15.22 19.20
N GLU A 119 -6.65 -16.42 19.16
CA GLU A 119 -6.17 -17.62 19.84
C GLU A 119 -4.66 -17.86 19.70
N THR A 120 -4.14 -17.78 18.49
CA THR A 120 -2.71 -18.05 18.22
C THR A 120 -1.83 -16.78 18.17
N LEU A 121 -2.43 -15.60 18.13
CA LEU A 121 -1.73 -14.33 17.92
C LEU A 121 -1.77 -13.40 19.13
N GLY A 122 -2.64 -13.67 20.12
CA GLY A 122 -2.82 -12.83 21.31
C GLY A 122 -3.59 -11.55 21.03
N ASP A 123 -3.26 -10.47 21.76
CA ASP A 123 -4.00 -9.22 21.72
C ASP A 123 -3.76 -8.47 20.41
N MET A 124 -4.87 -8.08 19.78
CA MET A 124 -4.94 -7.38 18.52
C MET A 124 -6.04 -6.32 18.55
N TRP A 125 -6.18 -5.60 17.47
CA TRP A 125 -7.24 -4.62 17.25
C TRP A 125 -8.09 -5.00 16.05
N LEU A 126 -9.40 -4.75 16.14
CA LEU A 126 -10.36 -4.92 15.05
C LEU A 126 -10.94 -3.56 14.68
N HIS A 127 -10.98 -3.25 13.38
CA HIS A 127 -11.71 -2.08 12.88
C HIS A 127 -13.23 -2.31 13.02
N THR A 128 -13.96 -1.33 13.53
CA THR A 128 -15.39 -1.49 13.87
C THR A 128 -16.28 -1.75 12.67
N ASP A 129 -15.91 -1.36 11.46
CA ASP A 129 -16.62 -1.73 10.22
C ASP A 129 -16.77 -3.24 10.04
N LEU A 130 -15.91 -4.03 10.68
CA LEU A 130 -15.92 -5.49 10.58
C LEU A 130 -16.58 -6.19 11.78
N LEU A 131 -17.04 -5.43 12.80
CA LEU A 131 -17.77 -6.01 13.93
C LEU A 131 -18.95 -6.89 13.50
N PRO A 132 -19.74 -6.55 12.47
CA PRO A 132 -20.84 -7.41 12.02
C PRO A 132 -20.40 -8.79 11.54
N LEU A 133 -19.13 -8.95 11.14
CA LEU A 133 -18.57 -10.23 10.68
C LEU A 133 -17.99 -11.07 11.84
N LEU A 134 -17.75 -10.47 12.99
CA LEU A 134 -17.09 -11.11 14.12
C LEU A 134 -17.81 -12.38 14.62
N PRO A 135 -19.15 -12.42 14.79
CA PRO A 135 -19.84 -13.63 15.19
C PRO A 135 -19.65 -14.77 14.21
N GLN A 136 -19.73 -14.50 12.91
CA GLN A 136 -19.51 -15.50 11.86
C GLN A 136 -18.05 -16.01 11.86
N ALA A 137 -17.11 -15.12 12.14
CA ALA A 137 -15.69 -15.51 12.27
C ALA A 137 -15.47 -16.44 13.46
N GLN A 138 -16.06 -16.13 14.62
CA GLN A 138 -15.96 -16.94 15.83
C GLN A 138 -16.59 -18.33 15.67
N GLU A 139 -17.63 -18.44 14.86
CA GLU A 139 -18.29 -19.70 14.54
C GLU A 139 -17.64 -20.48 13.38
N GLY A 140 -16.57 -19.93 12.77
CA GLY A 140 -15.92 -20.53 11.60
C GLY A 140 -16.81 -20.55 10.35
N LYS A 141 -17.80 -19.65 10.27
CA LYS A 141 -18.82 -19.59 9.20
C LYS A 141 -18.54 -18.53 8.15
N LEU A 142 -17.44 -17.78 8.26
CA LEU A 142 -17.07 -16.82 7.22
C LEU A 142 -16.82 -17.52 5.89
N GLN A 143 -17.49 -17.06 4.85
CA GLN A 143 -17.32 -17.56 3.49
C GLN A 143 -16.40 -16.62 2.70
N ALA A 144 -15.44 -17.19 1.98
CA ALA A 144 -14.64 -16.44 1.02
C ALA A 144 -15.53 -15.97 -0.15
N THR A 145 -15.60 -14.66 -0.35
CA THR A 145 -16.39 -14.04 -1.43
C THR A 145 -15.55 -13.73 -2.66
N HIS A 146 -14.23 -13.84 -2.56
CA HIS A 146 -13.30 -13.48 -3.61
C HIS A 146 -12.06 -14.36 -3.58
N SER A 147 -11.52 -14.66 -4.77
CA SER A 147 -10.24 -15.33 -4.94
C SER A 147 -9.39 -14.55 -5.93
N ALA A 148 -8.15 -14.30 -5.60
CA ALA A 148 -7.23 -13.55 -6.45
C ALA A 148 -5.80 -14.10 -6.37
N VAL A 149 -5.04 -13.92 -7.45
CA VAL A 149 -3.59 -14.11 -7.44
C VAL A 149 -2.95 -12.81 -7.03
N LEU A 150 -2.22 -12.82 -5.90
CA LEU A 150 -1.57 -11.64 -5.35
C LEU A 150 -0.16 -11.48 -5.90
N SER A 151 0.22 -10.24 -6.18
CA SER A 151 1.63 -9.88 -6.42
C SER A 151 2.43 -10.01 -5.12
N PRO A 152 3.73 -10.38 -5.16
CA PRO A 152 4.60 -10.33 -3.99
C PRO A 152 4.73 -8.93 -3.36
N PHE A 153 4.31 -7.89 -4.06
CA PHE A 153 4.27 -6.49 -3.59
C PHE A 153 2.90 -6.07 -3.04
N ASP A 154 1.95 -7.00 -2.98
CA ASP A 154 0.64 -6.72 -2.39
C ASP A 154 0.76 -6.51 -0.87
N PRO A 155 0.10 -5.48 -0.30
CA PRO A 155 0.14 -5.20 1.14
C PRO A 155 -0.26 -6.37 2.04
N VAL A 156 -1.07 -7.30 1.57
CA VAL A 156 -1.46 -8.50 2.33
C VAL A 156 -0.27 -9.42 2.60
N VAL A 157 0.65 -9.55 1.63
CA VAL A 157 1.72 -10.55 1.68
C VAL A 157 3.15 -9.99 1.71
N TRP A 158 3.38 -8.70 1.44
CA TRP A 158 4.75 -8.18 1.39
C TRP A 158 5.47 -8.16 2.74
N ASP A 159 4.74 -8.01 3.86
CA ASP A 159 5.27 -8.22 5.20
C ASP A 159 5.31 -9.73 5.48
N ARG A 160 6.49 -10.31 5.34
CA ARG A 160 6.70 -11.75 5.45
C ARG A 160 6.35 -12.31 6.83
N LYS A 161 6.63 -11.54 7.90
CA LYS A 161 6.31 -11.98 9.27
C LYS A 161 4.80 -12.04 9.47
N ARG A 162 4.08 -11.04 8.95
CA ARG A 162 2.62 -11.02 8.99
C ARG A 162 2.02 -12.13 8.13
N ALA A 163 2.55 -12.35 6.91
CA ALA A 163 2.09 -13.42 6.03
C ALA A 163 2.30 -14.81 6.65
N GLU A 164 3.45 -15.04 7.29
CA GLU A 164 3.73 -16.27 8.02
C GLU A 164 2.80 -16.43 9.23
N GLN A 165 2.60 -15.39 10.03
CA GLN A 165 1.74 -15.43 11.22
C GLN A 165 0.26 -15.63 10.89
N LEU A 166 -0.25 -15.03 9.81
CA LEU A 166 -1.68 -15.09 9.46
C LEU A 166 -2.04 -16.29 8.59
N PHE A 167 -1.12 -16.72 7.72
CA PHE A 167 -1.43 -17.66 6.64
C PHE A 167 -0.49 -18.86 6.61
N ASP A 168 0.46 -18.99 7.55
CA ASP A 168 1.55 -19.98 7.50
C ASP A 168 2.26 -19.97 6.12
N PHE A 169 2.38 -18.75 5.54
CA PHE A 169 2.90 -18.54 4.20
C PHE A 169 4.27 -17.88 4.26
N SER A 170 5.31 -18.66 3.93
CA SER A 170 6.69 -18.21 3.84
C SER A 170 7.12 -18.15 2.38
N TYR A 171 7.39 -16.95 1.88
CA TYR A 171 7.83 -16.71 0.51
C TYR A 171 8.96 -15.68 0.44
N ARG A 172 9.91 -15.93 -0.44
CA ARG A 172 10.98 -14.97 -0.77
C ARG A 172 11.05 -14.76 -2.29
N LEU A 173 10.91 -13.50 -2.70
CA LEU A 173 11.09 -13.13 -4.11
C LEU A 173 12.53 -13.40 -4.56
N GLU A 174 12.69 -14.24 -5.59
CA GLU A 174 13.98 -14.74 -6.04
C GLU A 174 14.63 -13.94 -7.18
N CYS A 175 14.06 -12.79 -7.57
CA CYS A 175 14.60 -11.98 -8.66
C CYS A 175 16.07 -11.55 -8.48
N TYR A 176 16.55 -11.50 -7.22
CA TYR A 176 17.95 -11.21 -6.87
C TYR A 176 18.76 -12.44 -6.45
N THR A 177 18.14 -13.62 -6.49
CA THR A 177 18.81 -14.87 -6.18
C THR A 177 19.47 -15.42 -7.43
N PRO A 178 20.76 -15.81 -7.39
CA PRO A 178 21.40 -16.45 -8.53
C PRO A 178 20.63 -17.70 -9.00
N ALA A 179 20.48 -17.89 -10.31
CA ALA A 179 19.67 -18.94 -10.89
C ALA A 179 19.88 -20.35 -10.27
N PRO A 180 21.12 -20.81 -9.99
CA PRO A 180 21.35 -22.14 -9.37
C PRO A 180 20.83 -22.27 -7.94
N LYS A 181 20.46 -21.16 -7.28
CA LYS A 181 19.99 -21.13 -5.89
C LYS A 181 18.51 -20.83 -5.79
N ARG A 182 17.81 -20.73 -6.91
CA ARG A 182 16.37 -20.47 -6.92
C ARG A 182 15.61 -21.76 -6.65
N GLN A 183 14.52 -21.62 -5.89
CA GLN A 183 13.62 -22.71 -5.59
C GLN A 183 12.49 -22.82 -6.62
N TYR A 184 12.09 -21.67 -7.19
CA TYR A 184 10.89 -21.58 -8.06
C TYR A 184 11.23 -21.17 -9.51
N GLY A 185 12.48 -21.04 -9.89
CA GLY A 185 12.91 -20.78 -11.27
C GLY A 185 13.42 -19.40 -11.62
#